data_3561a4790afdab3eef2a487bd84d5216
#
_entry.id   3561a4790afdab3eef2a487bd84d5216
#
_cell.length_a   1.000
_cell.length_b   1.000
_cell.length_c   1.000
_cell.angle_alpha   90.00
_cell.angle_beta   90.00
_cell.angle_gamma   90.00
#
_symmetry.space_group_name_H-M   'P 1'
#
loop_
_entity.id
_entity.type
_entity.pdbx_description
1 polymer ?
#
loop_
_entity_poly.entity_id
_entity_poly.type
_entity_poly.pdbx_seq_one_letter_code
_entity_poly.pdbx_strand_id
1 'polypeptide(L)'
;MIIVTGGAGFIGSNIVKALNDRGRTDILIVDDLTDGRKIRNIQNLEFLDYIDCDDFDCAIADGTFDVGPIEVVFHEGACADTMEYNGKYMMKNNYEGSKNLFHYCQDRRIPFIYASSASTYGNGTHGFVETPEAEEALNPYAYSKLLFDRYVRKYEGEYTAQVVGL
;
A
#
# COMPACT_ATOMS: atom_id res chain seq x y z
N MET A 1 -5.20 -13.74 9.60
CA MET A 1 -5.39 -13.36 8.18
C MET A 1 -4.34 -12.34 7.78
N ILE A 2 -3.88 -12.39 6.53
CA ILE A 2 -2.96 -11.41 5.93
C ILE A 2 -3.75 -10.56 4.93
N ILE A 3 -3.53 -9.25 4.90
CA ILE A 3 -4.14 -8.37 3.90
C ILE A 3 -3.05 -7.95 2.92
N VAL A 4 -3.35 -8.03 1.62
CA VAL A 4 -2.48 -7.54 0.55
C VAL A 4 -3.27 -6.58 -0.33
N THR A 5 -3.06 -5.26 -0.15
CA THR A 5 -3.65 -4.28 -1.06
C THR A 5 -2.81 -4.17 -2.32
N GLY A 6 -3.42 -3.85 -3.45
CA GLY A 6 -2.76 -3.99 -4.75
C GLY A 6 -2.44 -5.46 -5.08
N GLY A 7 -3.16 -6.41 -4.45
CA GLY A 7 -2.86 -7.83 -4.49
C GLY A 7 -3.01 -8.49 -5.87
N ALA A 8 -3.72 -7.87 -6.80
CA ALA A 8 -3.81 -8.30 -8.20
C ALA A 8 -2.79 -7.59 -9.12
N GLY A 9 -2.01 -6.64 -8.59
CA GLY A 9 -0.91 -6.00 -9.29
C GLY A 9 0.32 -6.90 -9.40
N PHE A 10 1.38 -6.40 -10.04
CA PHE A 10 2.62 -7.17 -10.23
C PHE A 10 3.29 -7.53 -8.89
N ILE A 11 3.51 -6.56 -8.02
CA ILE A 11 4.18 -6.79 -6.73
C ILE A 11 3.27 -7.59 -5.80
N GLY A 12 2.03 -7.13 -5.59
CA GLY A 12 1.10 -7.76 -4.65
C GLY A 12 0.81 -9.23 -4.97
N SER A 13 0.60 -9.59 -6.26
CA SER A 13 0.38 -10.98 -6.64
C SER A 13 1.60 -11.87 -6.39
N ASN A 14 2.82 -11.35 -6.52
CA ASN A 14 4.03 -12.08 -6.15
C ASN A 14 4.19 -12.24 -4.63
N ILE A 15 3.72 -11.28 -3.82
CA ILE A 15 3.63 -11.44 -2.36
C ILE A 15 2.65 -12.56 -2.03
N VAL A 16 1.43 -12.54 -2.61
CA VAL A 16 0.44 -13.62 -2.42
C VAL A 16 1.02 -14.98 -2.81
N LYS A 17 1.69 -15.04 -3.98
CA LYS A 17 2.36 -16.27 -4.41
C LYS A 17 3.41 -16.75 -3.39
N ALA A 18 4.25 -15.86 -2.92
CA ALA A 18 5.29 -16.21 -1.94
C ALA A 18 4.72 -16.66 -0.60
N LEU A 19 3.54 -16.16 -0.21
CA LEU A 19 2.78 -16.61 0.95
C LEU A 19 2.20 -18.01 0.69
N ASN A 20 1.62 -18.26 -0.49
CA ASN A 20 1.13 -19.59 -0.87
C ASN A 20 2.26 -20.64 -0.87
N ASP A 21 3.44 -20.30 -1.40
CA ASP A 21 4.63 -21.16 -1.37
C ASP A 21 5.06 -21.55 0.06
N ARG A 22 4.61 -20.76 1.07
CA ARG A 22 4.79 -21.03 2.52
C ARG A 22 3.57 -21.67 3.19
N GLY A 23 2.58 -22.09 2.41
CA GLY A 23 1.35 -22.74 2.88
C GLY A 23 0.34 -21.77 3.50
N ARG A 24 0.45 -20.45 3.25
CA ARG A 24 -0.52 -19.46 3.71
C ARG A 24 -1.54 -19.16 2.63
N THR A 25 -2.80 -19.37 2.98
CA THR A 25 -3.96 -19.13 2.10
C THR A 25 -5.03 -18.25 2.75
N ASP A 26 -4.83 -17.90 4.02
CA ASP A 26 -5.66 -17.00 4.81
C ASP A 26 -5.37 -15.53 4.45
N ILE A 27 -5.48 -15.21 3.16
CA ILE A 27 -5.11 -13.93 2.55
C ILE A 27 -6.36 -13.23 2.04
N LEU A 28 -6.50 -11.94 2.37
CA LEU A 28 -7.48 -11.05 1.76
C LEU A 28 -6.77 -10.20 0.71
N ILE A 29 -7.21 -10.30 -0.54
CA ILE A 29 -6.75 -9.44 -1.63
C ILE A 29 -7.66 -8.22 -1.71
N VAL A 30 -7.05 -7.04 -1.74
CA VAL A 30 -7.72 -5.76 -2.00
C VAL A 30 -7.14 -5.16 -3.27
N ASP A 31 -7.97 -4.91 -4.28
CA ASP A 31 -7.51 -4.32 -5.56
C ASP A 31 -8.67 -3.69 -6.33
N ASP A 32 -8.36 -2.88 -7.34
CA ASP A 32 -9.28 -2.45 -8.38
C ASP A 32 -9.13 -3.39 -9.61
N LEU A 33 -10.17 -4.12 -9.94
CA LEU A 33 -10.23 -5.01 -11.10
C LEU A 33 -10.96 -4.40 -12.31
N THR A 34 -11.10 -3.07 -12.36
CA THR A 34 -11.62 -2.36 -13.55
C THR A 34 -10.82 -2.76 -14.80
N ASP A 35 -9.52 -2.92 -14.70
CA ASP A 35 -8.73 -3.63 -15.70
C ASP A 35 -8.74 -5.13 -15.44
N GLY A 36 -9.71 -5.83 -16.02
CA GLY A 36 -9.87 -7.28 -15.88
C GLY A 36 -8.65 -8.12 -16.28
N ARG A 37 -7.66 -7.54 -16.97
CA ARG A 37 -6.39 -8.22 -17.27
C ARG A 37 -5.59 -8.57 -16.02
N LYS A 38 -5.81 -7.87 -14.91
CA LYS A 38 -5.20 -8.17 -13.61
C LYS A 38 -5.59 -9.57 -13.07
N ILE A 39 -6.77 -10.08 -13.44
CA ILE A 39 -7.24 -11.42 -13.00
C ILE A 39 -6.23 -12.51 -13.31
N ARG A 40 -5.51 -12.40 -14.43
CA ARG A 40 -4.46 -13.37 -14.80
C ARG A 40 -3.34 -13.50 -13.77
N ASN A 41 -3.11 -12.46 -12.96
CA ASN A 41 -2.06 -12.46 -11.96
C ASN A 41 -2.44 -13.26 -10.71
N ILE A 42 -3.74 -13.41 -10.44
CA ILE A 42 -4.28 -14.04 -9.22
C ILE A 42 -5.06 -15.33 -9.48
N GLN A 43 -5.45 -15.64 -10.73
CA GLN A 43 -6.33 -16.76 -11.06
C GLN A 43 -5.81 -18.15 -10.62
N ASN A 44 -4.51 -18.30 -10.42
CA ASN A 44 -3.86 -19.53 -9.98
C ASN A 44 -3.32 -19.44 -8.54
N LEU A 45 -3.67 -18.40 -7.80
CA LEU A 45 -3.28 -18.22 -6.42
C LEU A 45 -4.40 -18.63 -5.48
N GLU A 46 -4.02 -19.05 -4.27
CA GLU A 46 -4.96 -19.40 -3.22
C GLU A 46 -5.08 -18.24 -2.22
N PHE A 47 -6.31 -17.76 -2.01
CA PHE A 47 -6.61 -16.69 -1.06
C PHE A 47 -8.04 -16.88 -0.52
N LEU A 48 -8.30 -16.26 0.62
CA LEU A 48 -9.58 -16.44 1.33
C LEU A 48 -10.70 -15.64 0.67
N ASP A 49 -10.42 -14.37 0.32
CA ASP A 49 -11.43 -13.48 -0.24
C ASP A 49 -10.80 -12.31 -1.00
N TYR A 50 -11.64 -11.59 -1.75
CA TYR A 50 -11.32 -10.37 -2.48
C TYR A 50 -12.29 -9.26 -2.07
N ILE A 51 -11.79 -8.05 -1.92
CA ILE A 51 -12.59 -6.83 -1.73
C ILE A 51 -12.11 -5.78 -2.73
N ASP A 52 -13.06 -5.05 -3.32
CA ASP A 52 -12.76 -3.88 -4.14
C ASP A 52 -12.09 -2.77 -3.30
N CYS A 53 -11.14 -2.07 -3.89
CA CYS A 53 -10.36 -1.08 -3.15
C CYS A 53 -11.20 0.10 -2.66
N ASP A 54 -12.21 0.55 -3.42
CA ASP A 54 -13.08 1.65 -3.00
C ASP A 54 -13.96 1.23 -1.81
N ASP A 55 -14.49 0.00 -1.82
CA ASP A 55 -15.29 -0.55 -0.71
C ASP A 55 -14.41 -0.73 0.54
N PHE A 56 -13.18 -1.21 0.37
CA PHE A 56 -12.22 -1.35 1.46
C PHE A 56 -11.87 0.01 2.08
N ASP A 57 -11.50 0.99 1.25
CA ASP A 57 -11.12 2.33 1.70
C ASP A 57 -12.28 3.03 2.44
N CYS A 58 -13.51 2.88 1.94
CA CYS A 58 -14.70 3.38 2.62
C CYS A 58 -14.88 2.71 3.98
N ALA A 59 -14.79 1.39 4.07
CA ALA A 59 -14.97 0.67 5.32
C ALA A 59 -13.87 0.99 6.35
N ILE A 60 -12.62 1.21 5.91
CA ILE A 60 -11.52 1.67 6.77
C ILE A 60 -11.81 3.09 7.29
N ALA A 61 -12.20 4.01 6.41
CA ALA A 61 -12.45 5.41 6.77
C ALA A 61 -13.65 5.55 7.75
N ASP A 62 -14.68 4.75 7.55
CA ASP A 62 -15.89 4.75 8.39
C ASP A 62 -15.73 3.94 9.69
N GLY A 63 -14.59 3.23 9.84
CA GLY A 63 -14.31 2.37 11.00
C GLY A 63 -15.18 1.11 11.07
N THR A 64 -15.82 0.73 9.96
CA THR A 64 -16.71 -0.45 9.86
C THR A 64 -16.01 -1.71 9.41
N PHE A 65 -14.76 -1.62 8.95
CA PHE A 65 -13.98 -2.76 8.51
C PHE A 65 -13.61 -3.68 9.67
N ASP A 66 -14.20 -4.87 9.70
CA ASP A 66 -13.91 -5.91 10.68
C ASP A 66 -13.94 -7.29 10.01
N VAL A 67 -12.78 -7.93 9.94
CA VAL A 67 -12.58 -9.28 9.38
C VAL A 67 -11.94 -10.22 10.40
N GLY A 68 -12.00 -9.85 11.67
CA GLY A 68 -11.34 -10.58 12.76
C GLY A 68 -9.83 -10.29 12.84
N PRO A 69 -9.04 -11.18 13.44
CA PRO A 69 -7.61 -10.94 13.68
C PRO A 69 -6.80 -10.83 12.39
N ILE A 70 -6.09 -9.70 12.24
CA ILE A 70 -5.16 -9.44 11.13
C ILE A 70 -3.73 -9.57 11.66
N GLU A 71 -2.91 -10.36 10.98
CA GLU A 71 -1.52 -10.61 11.35
C GLU A 71 -0.58 -9.54 10.80
N VAL A 72 -0.81 -9.11 9.55
CA VAL A 72 0.00 -8.11 8.86
C VAL A 72 -0.77 -7.55 7.66
N VAL A 73 -0.48 -6.31 7.32
CA VAL A 73 -0.92 -5.66 6.08
C VAL A 73 0.30 -5.39 5.20
N PHE A 74 0.27 -5.90 3.95
CA PHE A 74 1.14 -5.51 2.85
C PHE A 74 0.39 -4.51 1.99
N HIS A 75 0.83 -3.26 1.99
CA HIS A 75 0.17 -2.17 1.30
C HIS A 75 0.92 -1.79 0.02
N GLU A 76 0.56 -2.47 -1.08
CA GLU A 76 1.12 -2.23 -2.41
C GLU A 76 0.13 -1.44 -3.30
N GLY A 77 -1.11 -1.25 -2.82
CA GLY A 77 -2.16 -0.54 -3.54
C GLY A 77 -1.83 0.94 -3.73
N ALA A 78 -1.78 1.38 -4.97
CA ALA A 78 -1.60 2.78 -5.36
C ALA A 78 -1.96 2.98 -6.84
N CYS A 79 -2.34 4.21 -7.22
CA CYS A 79 -2.23 4.61 -8.60
C CYS A 79 -0.75 4.77 -8.94
N ALA A 80 -0.22 3.88 -9.78
CA ALA A 80 1.20 3.85 -10.16
C ALA A 80 1.48 4.59 -11.48
N ASP A 81 0.48 5.25 -12.07
CA ASP A 81 0.64 6.00 -13.32
C ASP A 81 1.40 7.31 -13.06
N THR A 82 2.67 7.33 -13.47
CA THR A 82 3.55 8.51 -13.32
C THR A 82 3.19 9.65 -14.28
N MET A 83 2.31 9.40 -15.25
CA MET A 83 1.80 10.39 -16.21
C MET A 83 0.45 10.99 -15.79
N GLU A 84 -0.14 10.50 -14.70
CA GLU A 84 -1.37 11.09 -14.16
C GLU A 84 -1.06 12.42 -13.46
N TYR A 85 -1.61 13.51 -14.00
CA TYR A 85 -1.40 14.87 -13.47
C TYR A 85 -2.60 15.40 -12.65
N ASN A 86 -3.66 14.60 -12.47
CA ASN A 86 -4.72 14.96 -11.55
C ASN A 86 -4.24 14.80 -10.10
N GLY A 87 -3.65 15.86 -9.56
CA GLY A 87 -3.09 15.85 -8.21
C GLY A 87 -4.11 15.51 -7.12
N LYS A 88 -5.39 15.93 -7.29
CA LYS A 88 -6.45 15.57 -6.33
C LYS A 88 -6.71 14.06 -6.32
N TYR A 89 -6.75 13.44 -7.50
CA TYR A 89 -6.91 12.00 -7.63
C TYR A 89 -5.72 11.25 -7.01
N MET A 90 -4.49 11.67 -7.33
CA MET A 90 -3.27 11.09 -6.75
C MET A 90 -3.23 11.19 -5.23
N MET A 91 -3.56 12.36 -4.68
CA MET A 91 -3.56 12.56 -3.24
C MET A 91 -4.62 11.72 -2.54
N LYS A 92 -5.82 11.63 -3.13
CA LYS A 92 -6.88 10.80 -2.56
C LYS A 92 -6.46 9.33 -2.48
N ASN A 93 -5.95 8.75 -3.59
CA ASN A 93 -5.66 7.32 -3.67
C ASN A 93 -4.35 6.93 -2.96
N ASN A 94 -3.27 7.71 -3.19
CA ASN A 94 -1.94 7.31 -2.72
C ASN A 94 -1.58 7.86 -1.34
N TYR A 95 -2.21 8.95 -0.91
CA TYR A 95 -1.88 9.56 0.37
C TYR A 95 -2.99 9.40 1.41
N GLU A 96 -4.24 9.85 1.11
CA GLU A 96 -5.32 9.78 2.10
C GLU A 96 -5.71 8.33 2.43
N GLY A 97 -5.88 7.48 1.41
CA GLY A 97 -6.15 6.05 1.63
C GLY A 97 -5.05 5.37 2.44
N SER A 98 -3.78 5.61 2.08
CA SER A 98 -2.63 5.06 2.82
C SER A 98 -2.58 5.55 4.27
N LYS A 99 -2.91 6.83 4.53
CA LYS A 99 -3.00 7.38 5.90
C LYS A 99 -4.06 6.68 6.73
N ASN A 100 -5.26 6.53 6.17
CA ASN A 100 -6.37 5.89 6.88
C ASN A 100 -6.01 4.45 7.25
N LEU A 101 -5.42 3.72 6.32
CA LEU A 101 -4.97 2.35 6.55
C LEU A 101 -3.82 2.27 7.57
N PHE A 102 -2.86 3.20 7.51
CA PHE A 102 -1.80 3.31 8.51
C PHE A 102 -2.37 3.48 9.92
N HIS A 103 -3.30 4.43 10.13
CA HIS A 103 -3.93 4.64 11.43
C HIS A 103 -4.75 3.43 11.87
N TYR A 104 -5.53 2.84 10.96
CA TYR A 104 -6.25 1.60 11.23
C TYR A 104 -5.32 0.50 11.78
N CYS A 105 -4.14 0.34 11.15
CA CYS A 105 -3.16 -0.65 11.57
C CYS A 105 -2.56 -0.29 12.95
N GLN A 106 -2.19 0.98 13.17
CA GLN A 106 -1.62 1.41 14.44
C GLN A 106 -2.61 1.27 15.60
N ASP A 107 -3.87 1.67 15.41
CA ASP A 107 -4.93 1.57 16.44
C ASP A 107 -5.17 0.11 16.87
N ARG A 108 -4.97 -0.84 15.96
CA ARG A 108 -5.18 -2.28 16.17
C ARG A 108 -3.91 -3.08 16.42
N ARG A 109 -2.75 -2.40 16.46
CA ARG A 109 -1.42 -3.02 16.64
C ARG A 109 -1.10 -4.06 15.56
N ILE A 110 -1.45 -3.75 14.31
CA ILE A 110 -1.20 -4.60 13.16
C ILE A 110 0.09 -4.13 12.47
N PRO A 111 1.08 -5.01 12.24
CA PRO A 111 2.25 -4.70 11.43
C PRO A 111 1.86 -4.20 10.04
N PHE A 112 2.51 -3.13 9.60
CA PHE A 112 2.21 -2.43 8.35
C PHE A 112 3.47 -2.30 7.50
N ILE A 113 3.48 -2.98 6.35
CA ILE A 113 4.58 -2.93 5.37
C ILE A 113 4.02 -2.28 4.12
N TYR A 114 4.65 -1.21 3.64
CA TYR A 114 4.13 -0.47 2.50
C TYR A 114 5.18 -0.18 1.44
N ALA A 115 4.75 -0.09 0.18
CA ALA A 115 5.60 0.33 -0.91
C ALA A 115 5.75 1.85 -0.92
N SER A 116 6.96 2.34 -0.71
CA SER A 116 7.40 3.66 -1.12
C SER A 116 7.75 3.66 -2.62
N SER A 117 8.67 4.49 -3.06
CA SER A 117 9.09 4.51 -4.47
C SER A 117 10.44 5.18 -4.63
N ALA A 118 11.30 4.64 -5.48
CA ALA A 118 12.53 5.30 -5.90
C ALA A 118 12.27 6.66 -6.60
N SER A 119 11.05 6.90 -7.11
CA SER A 119 10.67 8.20 -7.69
C SER A 119 10.69 9.37 -6.68
N THR A 120 10.72 9.07 -5.39
CA THR A 120 10.87 10.07 -4.32
C THR A 120 12.22 10.79 -4.37
N TYR A 121 13.22 10.21 -5.03
CA TYR A 121 14.56 10.78 -5.21
C TYR A 121 14.73 11.52 -6.56
N GLY A 122 13.66 11.68 -7.31
CA GLY A 122 13.64 12.42 -8.57
C GLY A 122 14.63 11.88 -9.60
N ASN A 123 15.46 12.76 -10.15
CA ASN A 123 16.53 12.40 -11.08
C ASN A 123 17.83 11.98 -10.39
N GLY A 124 17.84 11.86 -9.07
CA GLY A 124 19.04 11.56 -8.31
C GLY A 124 20.05 12.71 -8.24
N THR A 125 19.61 13.97 -8.41
CA THR A 125 20.48 15.16 -8.32
C THR A 125 21.26 15.20 -7.02
N HIS A 126 20.64 14.73 -5.94
CA HIS A 126 21.24 14.62 -4.60
C HIS A 126 21.62 13.18 -4.22
N GLY A 127 21.68 12.26 -5.22
CA GLY A 127 21.95 10.83 -5.02
C GLY A 127 20.67 10.02 -4.80
N PHE A 128 20.82 8.68 -4.84
CA PHE A 128 19.77 7.72 -4.52
C PHE A 128 20.11 7.09 -3.15
N VAL A 129 20.01 7.89 -2.12
CA VAL A 129 20.29 7.50 -0.73
C VAL A 129 19.07 7.79 0.12
N GLU A 130 18.82 6.96 1.11
CA GLU A 130 17.64 7.03 1.98
C GLU A 130 17.81 8.13 3.04
N THR A 131 18.01 9.38 2.58
CA THR A 131 18.09 10.57 3.44
C THR A 131 17.15 11.66 2.96
N PRO A 132 16.62 12.50 3.86
CA PRO A 132 15.70 13.59 3.49
C PRO A 132 16.29 14.59 2.48
N GLU A 133 17.61 14.77 2.47
CA GLU A 133 18.32 15.68 1.56
C GLU A 133 18.30 15.19 0.11
N ALA A 134 18.13 13.88 -0.11
CA ALA A 134 18.06 13.28 -1.43
C ALA A 134 16.64 13.30 -2.03
N GLU A 135 15.63 13.68 -1.25
CA GLU A 135 14.24 13.65 -1.67
C GLU A 135 13.88 14.80 -2.61
N GLU A 136 13.48 14.48 -3.84
CA GLU A 136 13.08 15.44 -4.89
C GLU A 136 11.95 14.87 -5.76
N ALA A 137 10.70 15.07 -5.38
CA ALA A 137 9.57 14.58 -6.17
C ALA A 137 9.33 15.43 -7.43
N LEU A 138 9.34 14.82 -8.61
CA LEU A 138 9.23 15.49 -9.91
C LEU A 138 7.83 15.46 -10.54
N ASN A 139 6.91 14.67 -9.99
CA ASN A 139 5.54 14.55 -10.50
C ASN A 139 4.55 14.25 -9.36
N PRO A 140 3.23 14.32 -9.61
CA PRO A 140 2.23 14.08 -8.57
C PRO A 140 2.31 12.69 -7.94
N TYR A 141 2.66 11.65 -8.71
CA TYR A 141 2.88 10.31 -8.17
C TYR A 141 4.02 10.30 -7.15
N ALA A 142 5.21 10.75 -7.56
CA ALA A 142 6.38 10.82 -6.69
C ALA A 142 6.09 11.64 -5.41
N TYR A 143 5.40 12.77 -5.57
CA TYR A 143 5.03 13.62 -4.43
C TYR A 143 4.05 12.93 -3.49
N SER A 144 3.07 12.20 -4.00
CA SER A 144 2.11 11.47 -3.16
C SER A 144 2.80 10.40 -2.28
N LYS A 145 3.76 9.66 -2.85
CA LYS A 145 4.57 8.68 -2.12
C LYS A 145 5.49 9.34 -1.09
N LEU A 146 6.23 10.36 -1.52
CA LEU A 146 7.11 11.12 -0.62
C LEU A 146 6.35 11.75 0.55
N LEU A 147 5.16 12.30 0.29
CA LEU A 147 4.37 12.92 1.36
C LEU A 147 3.89 11.87 2.37
N PHE A 148 3.58 10.65 1.91
CA PHE A 148 3.23 9.55 2.81
C PHE A 148 4.43 9.09 3.65
N ASP A 149 5.62 8.95 3.06
CA ASP A 149 6.86 8.65 3.80
C ASP A 149 7.13 9.70 4.88
N ARG A 150 7.01 10.98 4.52
CA ARG A 150 7.16 12.09 5.47
C ARG A 150 6.10 12.07 6.57
N TYR A 151 4.88 11.64 6.23
CA TYR A 151 3.80 11.50 7.20
C TYR A 151 4.10 10.38 8.20
N VAL A 152 4.47 9.20 7.73
CA VAL A 152 4.82 8.05 8.58
C VAL A 152 5.97 8.41 9.51
N ARG A 153 7.04 9.03 9.01
CA ARG A 153 8.19 9.46 9.83
C ARG A 153 7.85 10.40 10.98
N LYS A 154 6.75 11.18 10.90
CA LYS A 154 6.31 12.02 12.04
C LYS A 154 5.89 11.22 13.27
N TYR A 155 5.53 9.97 13.09
CA TYR A 155 5.14 9.07 14.16
C TYR A 155 6.28 8.13 14.59
N GLU A 156 7.50 8.34 14.08
CA GLU A 156 8.65 7.56 14.49
C GLU A 156 8.87 7.69 16.01
N GLY A 157 8.97 6.54 16.69
CA GLY A 157 9.02 6.48 18.16
C GLY A 157 7.65 6.37 18.85
N GLU A 158 6.53 6.55 18.12
CA GLU A 158 5.16 6.42 18.65
C GLU A 158 4.42 5.20 18.09
N TYR A 159 5.08 4.40 17.25
CA TYR A 159 4.44 3.22 16.63
C TYR A 159 3.97 2.22 17.67
N THR A 160 2.75 1.77 17.54
CA THR A 160 2.13 0.70 18.37
C THR A 160 2.38 -0.69 17.80
N ALA A 161 2.74 -0.77 16.51
CA ALA A 161 3.13 -1.97 15.77
C ALA A 161 4.26 -1.64 14.78
N GLN A 162 4.92 -2.67 14.25
CA GLN A 162 5.98 -2.50 13.26
C GLN A 162 5.48 -1.77 12.00
N VAL A 163 6.25 -0.79 11.54
CA VAL A 163 6.02 -0.07 10.28
C VAL A 163 7.30 -0.16 9.45
N VAL A 164 7.15 -0.55 8.18
CA VAL A 164 8.28 -0.68 7.23
C VAL A 164 7.88 -0.08 5.89
N GLY A 165 8.60 0.90 5.42
CA GLY A 165 8.56 1.41 4.04
C GLY A 165 9.66 0.76 3.20
N LEU A 166 9.34 0.31 1.97
CA LEU A 166 10.26 -0.37 1.04
C LEU A 166 10.36 0.40 -0.26
#